data_815f9be9a6d4ae18e25aab4cc20abd69
#
_entry.id   815f9be9a6d4ae18e25aab4cc20abd69
#
_cell.length_a   1.000
_cell.length_b   1.000
_cell.length_c   1.000
_cell.angle_alpha   90.00
_cell.angle_beta   90.00
_cell.angle_gamma   90.00
#
_symmetry.space_group_name_H-M   'P 1'
#
loop_
_entity.id
_entity.type
_entity.pdbx_description
1 polymer ?
#
loop_
_entity_poly.entity_id
_entity_poly.type
_entity_poly.pdbx_seq_one_letter_code
_entity_poly.pdbx_strand_id
1 'polypeptide(L)'
;MSCGKLQTDAAKLVCRFKTLNESCLVKKIFRVSALSMVAVLSPLFWLSRAGAEQVGEVSTVFKLLSPNDKIVVDAYDDPKVAGITCYVSRAKTGGYKGALGLAEDKSEASIACRQTGPITFAKPLDMQEEVLTERISLVFKKLRVVRMVDAPRNTLVYLTYSDRLIEGSPQNSVTAVPVDRANKIPLK
;
A
#
# COMPACT_ATOMS: atom_id res chain seq x y z
N MET A 1 3.66 -30.11 -64.93
CA MET A 1 5.05 -30.63 -64.93
C MET A 1 5.59 -30.46 -63.53
N SER A 2 5.67 -31.56 -62.92
CA SER A 2 6.76 -32.20 -62.15
C SER A 2 6.90 -31.60 -60.76
N CYS A 3 6.35 -32.21 -59.74
CA CYS A 3 6.72 -33.40 -58.98
C CYS A 3 8.06 -33.26 -58.25
N GLY A 4 8.01 -33.36 -56.96
CA GLY A 4 9.17 -33.44 -56.09
C GLY A 4 8.73 -33.71 -54.66
N LYS A 5 8.32 -34.93 -54.40
CA LYS A 5 8.19 -35.56 -53.09
C LYS A 5 9.57 -35.71 -52.44
N LEU A 6 9.61 -35.61 -51.15
CA LEU A 6 10.44 -36.43 -50.24
C LEU A 6 9.93 -36.16 -48.84
N GLN A 7 9.23 -36.88 -48.22
CA GLN A 7 9.12 -38.21 -47.59
C GLN A 7 10.35 -38.59 -46.74
N THR A 8 10.10 -38.46 -45.43
CA THR A 8 10.37 -39.42 -44.34
C THR A 8 11.71 -40.14 -44.31
N ASP A 9 12.35 -39.96 -43.15
CA ASP A 9 13.04 -41.08 -42.51
C ASP A 9 12.99 -40.93 -40.98
N ALA A 10 11.87 -41.34 -40.46
CA ALA A 10 11.79 -41.86 -39.12
C ALA A 10 12.05 -43.35 -39.21
N ALA A 11 12.89 -43.86 -38.38
CA ALA A 11 13.19 -45.25 -38.14
C ALA A 11 14.48 -45.78 -38.70
N LYS A 12 15.49 -45.74 -37.84
CA LYS A 12 16.43 -46.82 -37.57
C LYS A 12 17.49 -46.36 -36.56
N LEU A 13 17.22 -46.59 -35.32
CA LEU A 13 18.23 -47.16 -34.43
C LEU A 13 17.50 -47.84 -33.25
N VAL A 14 17.03 -49.03 -33.60
CA VAL A 14 16.67 -50.01 -32.61
C VAL A 14 17.96 -50.73 -32.19
N CYS A 15 18.11 -50.80 -30.90
CA CYS A 15 18.84 -51.82 -30.14
C CYS A 15 20.34 -51.96 -30.28
N ARG A 16 21.01 -51.60 -29.22
CA ARG A 16 21.76 -52.65 -28.51
C ARG A 16 21.72 -52.43 -27.01
N PHE A 17 20.97 -53.31 -26.39
CA PHE A 17 21.01 -53.61 -24.95
C PHE A 17 22.45 -53.93 -24.54
N LYS A 18 22.95 -53.34 -23.51
CA LYS A 18 23.35 -54.01 -22.26
C LYS A 18 24.13 -53.12 -21.33
N THR A 19 23.67 -53.20 -20.12
CA THR A 19 24.42 -53.09 -18.85
C THR A 19 24.68 -51.71 -18.24
N LEU A 20 23.98 -51.51 -17.13
CA LEU A 20 24.44 -50.93 -15.88
C LEU A 20 24.86 -49.46 -15.87
N ASN A 21 24.00 -48.55 -15.48
CA ASN A 21 24.34 -47.76 -14.30
C ASN A 21 23.12 -47.08 -13.73
N GLU A 22 22.61 -47.53 -12.59
CA GLU A 22 21.54 -46.94 -11.81
C GLU A 22 21.86 -45.54 -11.27
N SER A 23 23.04 -44.99 -11.51
CA SER A 23 23.46 -43.69 -10.98
C SER A 23 23.03 -42.50 -11.81
N CYS A 24 22.48 -42.71 -13.01
CA CYS A 24 22.10 -41.58 -13.89
C CYS A 24 20.66 -41.11 -13.68
N LEU A 25 19.78 -41.98 -13.17
CA LEU A 25 18.38 -41.65 -12.96
C LEU A 25 18.17 -40.78 -11.71
N VAL A 26 18.91 -41.06 -10.65
CA VAL A 26 18.81 -40.32 -9.38
C VAL A 26 19.33 -38.88 -9.51
N LYS A 27 20.38 -38.64 -10.34
CA LYS A 27 20.90 -37.28 -10.57
C LYS A 27 19.97 -36.41 -11.42
N LYS A 28 19.14 -36.98 -12.29
CA LYS A 28 18.16 -36.21 -13.09
C LYS A 28 16.90 -35.85 -12.30
N ILE A 29 16.47 -36.70 -11.37
CA ILE A 29 15.30 -36.43 -10.50
C ILE A 29 15.63 -35.34 -9.50
N PHE A 30 16.85 -35.27 -8.96
CA PHE A 30 17.27 -34.21 -8.03
C PHE A 30 17.47 -32.84 -8.70
N ARG A 31 17.80 -32.77 -10.00
CA ARG A 31 17.96 -31.48 -10.70
C ARG A 31 16.63 -30.84 -11.11
N VAL A 32 15.59 -31.60 -11.35
CA VAL A 32 14.26 -31.06 -11.66
C VAL A 32 13.55 -30.58 -10.40
N SER A 33 13.82 -31.21 -9.25
CA SER A 33 13.25 -30.84 -7.96
C SER A 33 13.79 -29.50 -7.41
N ALA A 34 15.07 -29.15 -7.68
CA ALA A 34 15.68 -27.92 -7.20
C ALA A 34 15.25 -26.66 -7.99
N LEU A 35 14.91 -26.79 -9.28
CA LEU A 35 14.41 -25.67 -10.07
C LEU A 35 12.92 -25.39 -9.86
N SER A 36 12.13 -26.39 -9.42
CA SER A 36 10.69 -26.23 -9.18
C SER A 36 10.38 -25.52 -7.87
N MET A 37 11.31 -25.52 -6.92
CA MET A 37 11.09 -24.92 -5.58
C MET A 37 11.35 -23.40 -5.54
N VAL A 38 12.07 -22.86 -6.50
CA VAL A 38 12.34 -21.41 -6.58
C VAL A 38 11.21 -20.65 -7.25
N ALA A 39 10.39 -21.31 -8.07
CA ALA A 39 9.29 -20.66 -8.79
C ALA A 39 8.01 -20.43 -7.96
N VAL A 40 7.87 -21.10 -6.80
CA VAL A 40 6.67 -21.01 -5.97
C VAL A 40 6.78 -19.90 -4.90
N LEU A 41 7.97 -19.36 -4.66
CA LEU A 41 8.19 -18.30 -3.66
C LEU A 41 8.08 -16.86 -4.21
N SER A 42 7.83 -16.70 -5.51
CA SER A 42 7.79 -15.36 -6.14
C SER A 42 6.45 -14.59 -6.10
N PRO A 43 5.26 -15.17 -5.88
CA PRO A 43 4.03 -14.36 -5.92
C PRO A 43 3.63 -13.73 -4.59
N LEU A 44 4.37 -13.92 -3.48
CA LEU A 44 3.96 -13.38 -2.18
C LEU A 44 4.44 -11.94 -1.90
N PHE A 45 5.12 -11.29 -2.85
CA PHE A 45 5.75 -9.98 -2.58
C PHE A 45 4.95 -8.76 -3.09
N TRP A 46 3.73 -8.94 -3.61
CA TRP A 46 2.89 -7.85 -4.12
C TRP A 46 1.61 -7.64 -3.32
N LEU A 47 1.66 -7.79 -1.99
CA LEU A 47 0.66 -7.11 -1.18
C LEU A 47 1.14 -5.66 -0.99
N SER A 48 0.68 -4.77 -1.87
CA SER A 48 0.71 -3.33 -1.60
C SER A 48 -0.01 -3.10 -0.28
N ARG A 49 0.76 -2.99 0.81
CA ARG A 49 0.23 -2.43 2.04
C ARG A 49 -0.14 -1.00 1.72
N ALA A 50 -1.43 -0.70 1.71
CA ALA A 50 -1.93 0.65 1.85
C ALA A 50 -1.50 1.12 3.25
N GLY A 51 -0.27 1.58 3.37
CA GLY A 51 0.35 2.10 4.58
C GLY A 51 0.76 3.54 4.33
N ALA A 52 0.82 4.33 5.40
CA ALA A 52 1.42 5.65 5.35
C ALA A 52 2.88 5.56 4.90
N GLU A 53 3.25 6.36 3.92
CA GLU A 53 4.63 6.57 3.51
C GLU A 53 5.11 7.92 4.04
N GLN A 54 6.19 7.92 4.82
CA GLN A 54 6.73 9.17 5.33
C GLN A 54 7.43 9.93 4.18
N VAL A 55 6.90 11.08 3.82
CA VAL A 55 7.45 11.97 2.79
C VAL A 55 8.65 12.74 3.33
N GLY A 56 8.56 13.18 4.60
CA GLY A 56 9.64 13.94 5.22
C GLY A 56 9.33 14.36 6.64
N GLU A 57 10.33 14.99 7.26
CA GLU A 57 10.22 15.52 8.62
C GLU A 57 11.05 16.79 8.82
N VAL A 58 10.61 17.63 9.73
CA VAL A 58 11.32 18.86 10.14
C VAL A 58 11.45 18.87 11.65
N SER A 59 12.70 18.98 12.15
CA SER A 59 12.96 19.14 13.58
C SER A 59 12.55 20.55 14.03
N THR A 60 11.80 20.65 15.12
CA THR A 60 11.27 21.93 15.64
C THR A 60 11.96 22.37 16.92
N VAL A 61 12.35 21.45 17.78
CA VAL A 61 13.02 21.75 19.04
C VAL A 61 14.27 20.88 19.16
N PHE A 62 15.42 21.51 19.35
CA PHE A 62 16.67 20.81 19.59
C PHE A 62 16.76 20.32 21.05
N LYS A 63 17.11 19.06 21.25
CA LYS A 63 17.33 18.42 22.54
C LYS A 63 18.73 17.79 22.58
N LEU A 64 19.59 18.23 23.49
CA LEU A 64 21.01 17.84 23.52
C LEU A 64 21.25 16.33 23.71
N LEU A 65 20.40 15.65 24.47
CA LEU A 65 20.61 14.24 24.88
C LEU A 65 19.46 13.31 24.50
N SER A 66 18.56 13.73 23.64
CA SER A 66 17.39 12.93 23.25
C SER A 66 16.89 13.32 21.85
N PRO A 67 16.09 12.46 21.17
CA PRO A 67 15.48 12.82 19.90
C PRO A 67 14.73 14.16 19.96
N ASN A 68 14.85 14.97 18.90
CA ASN A 68 14.18 16.26 18.78
C ASN A 68 12.68 16.12 18.61
N ASP A 69 11.93 17.15 19.02
CA ASP A 69 10.55 17.28 18.57
C ASP A 69 10.55 17.62 17.08
N LYS A 70 9.59 17.10 16.36
CA LYS A 70 9.54 17.23 14.90
C LYS A 70 8.10 17.27 14.37
N ILE A 71 7.94 17.82 13.19
CA ILE A 71 6.75 17.67 12.37
C ILE A 71 7.07 16.63 11.31
N VAL A 72 6.23 15.63 11.17
CA VAL A 72 6.30 14.62 10.11
C VAL A 72 5.17 14.84 9.11
N VAL A 73 5.43 14.52 7.84
CA VAL A 73 4.45 14.52 6.76
C VAL A 73 4.41 13.11 6.20
N ASP A 74 3.25 12.51 6.29
CA ASP A 74 2.97 11.17 5.78
C ASP A 74 2.01 11.26 4.59
N ALA A 75 2.23 10.46 3.54
CA ALA A 75 1.37 10.33 2.38
C ALA A 75 0.53 9.06 2.46
N TYR A 76 -0.73 9.17 2.05
CA TYR A 76 -1.69 8.06 2.00
C TYR A 76 -2.44 8.09 0.68
N ASP A 77 -2.52 6.95 0.01
CA ASP A 77 -3.38 6.78 -1.14
C ASP A 77 -4.75 6.24 -0.71
N ASP A 78 -5.82 6.73 -1.33
CA ASP A 78 -7.16 6.22 -1.07
C ASP A 78 -7.26 4.77 -1.60
N PRO A 79 -7.63 3.78 -0.76
CA PRO A 79 -7.62 2.38 -1.17
C PRO A 79 -8.70 2.03 -2.19
N LYS A 80 -9.72 2.87 -2.38
CA LYS A 80 -10.83 2.63 -3.32
C LYS A 80 -10.87 3.61 -4.50
N VAL A 81 -10.09 4.69 -4.40
CA VAL A 81 -10.05 5.75 -5.42
C VAL A 81 -8.60 5.96 -5.85
N ALA A 82 -8.24 5.41 -6.99
CA ALA A 82 -6.90 5.64 -7.53
C ALA A 82 -6.75 7.09 -8.02
N GLY A 83 -5.52 7.58 -7.99
CA GLY A 83 -5.18 8.93 -8.45
C GLY A 83 -5.44 10.04 -7.43
N ILE A 84 -5.67 9.69 -6.15
CA ILE A 84 -5.76 10.64 -5.05
C ILE A 84 -4.78 10.24 -3.96
N THR A 85 -3.94 11.19 -3.57
CA THR A 85 -3.02 11.07 -2.44
C THR A 85 -3.33 12.15 -1.41
N CYS A 86 -3.41 11.76 -0.15
CA CYS A 86 -3.62 12.64 0.99
C CYS A 86 -2.32 12.77 1.77
N TYR A 87 -1.88 13.99 2.01
CA TYR A 87 -0.74 14.32 2.85
C TYR A 87 -1.23 14.76 4.22
N VAL A 88 -0.75 14.10 5.26
CA VAL A 88 -1.10 14.42 6.65
C VAL A 88 0.14 14.88 7.38
N SER A 89 0.11 16.09 7.92
CA SER A 89 1.16 16.60 8.79
C SER A 89 0.74 16.51 10.25
N ARG A 90 1.69 16.11 11.10
CA ARG A 90 1.47 15.99 12.54
C ARG A 90 2.74 16.26 13.34
N ALA A 91 2.58 16.82 14.54
CA ALA A 91 3.67 16.96 15.48
C ALA A 91 4.00 15.61 16.13
N LYS A 92 5.28 15.32 16.29
CA LYS A 92 5.81 14.14 16.95
C LYS A 92 6.76 14.56 18.06
N THR A 93 6.41 14.25 19.30
CA THR A 93 7.22 14.58 20.46
C THR A 93 8.44 13.68 20.52
N GLY A 94 9.61 14.28 20.60
CA GLY A 94 10.87 13.60 20.83
C GLY A 94 11.11 13.29 22.29
N GLY A 95 12.37 12.99 22.62
CA GLY A 95 12.80 12.63 23.98
C GLY A 95 12.57 11.16 24.30
N TYR A 96 12.99 10.73 25.50
CA TYR A 96 12.84 9.33 25.92
C TYR A 96 11.37 8.89 26.01
N LYS A 97 10.49 9.80 26.43
CA LYS A 97 9.05 9.51 26.48
C LYS A 97 8.44 9.35 25.08
N GLY A 98 8.89 10.15 24.09
CA GLY A 98 8.48 10.01 22.71
C GLY A 98 8.99 8.73 22.06
N ALA A 99 10.25 8.38 22.31
CA ALA A 99 10.85 7.15 21.80
C ALA A 99 10.17 5.87 22.36
N LEU A 100 9.66 5.94 23.59
CA LEU A 100 8.89 4.85 24.22
C LEU A 100 7.39 4.91 23.89
N GLY A 101 6.94 5.90 23.06
CA GLY A 101 5.51 6.09 22.73
C GLY A 101 4.65 6.54 23.92
N LEU A 102 5.28 6.95 25.03
CA LEU A 102 4.61 7.43 26.25
C LEU A 102 4.37 8.94 26.25
N ALA A 103 4.94 9.66 25.27
CA ALA A 103 4.66 11.09 25.13
C ALA A 103 3.24 11.30 24.60
N GLU A 104 2.56 12.25 25.18
CA GLU A 104 1.28 12.72 24.66
C GLU A 104 1.54 13.65 23.47
N ASP A 105 1.59 13.10 22.24
CA ASP A 105 1.64 13.92 21.05
C ASP A 105 0.38 14.77 20.96
N LYS A 106 0.55 16.04 20.58
CA LYS A 106 -0.60 16.91 20.30
C LYS A 106 -1.45 16.23 19.21
N SER A 107 -2.74 16.13 19.47
CA SER A 107 -3.70 15.45 18.57
C SER A 107 -4.03 16.27 17.31
N GLU A 108 -3.27 17.32 17.05
CA GLU A 108 -3.46 18.19 15.89
C GLU A 108 -2.82 17.55 14.66
N ALA A 109 -3.66 17.27 13.67
CA ALA A 109 -3.22 16.84 12.35
C ALA A 109 -3.88 17.72 11.30
N SER A 110 -3.11 18.09 10.28
CA SER A 110 -3.62 18.80 9.11
C SER A 110 -3.59 17.86 7.91
N ILE A 111 -4.63 17.93 7.05
CA ILE A 111 -4.73 17.10 5.85
C ILE A 111 -4.83 17.95 4.58
N ALA A 112 -4.14 17.51 3.54
CA ALA A 112 -4.26 18.06 2.20
C ALA A 112 -4.30 16.90 1.19
N CYS A 113 -5.46 16.61 0.60
CA CYS A 113 -5.58 15.63 -0.46
C CYS A 113 -5.49 16.32 -1.83
N ARG A 114 -4.83 15.65 -2.77
CA ARG A 114 -4.61 16.15 -4.13
C ARG A 114 -4.80 15.02 -5.13
N GLN A 115 -5.24 15.42 -6.32
CA GLN A 115 -5.20 14.53 -7.46
C GLN A 115 -3.74 14.38 -7.90
N THR A 116 -3.25 13.16 -7.91
CA THR A 116 -1.89 12.77 -8.31
C THR A 116 -1.85 11.96 -9.61
N GLY A 117 -3.03 11.55 -10.09
CA GLY A 117 -3.19 10.81 -11.32
C GLY A 117 -4.63 10.83 -11.82
N PRO A 118 -4.96 10.09 -12.88
CA PRO A 118 -6.34 9.91 -13.33
C PRO A 118 -7.19 9.28 -12.22
N ILE A 119 -8.31 9.93 -11.86
CA ILE A 119 -9.20 9.43 -10.82
C ILE A 119 -10.01 8.26 -11.40
N THR A 120 -9.88 7.10 -10.78
CA THR A 120 -10.66 5.90 -11.11
C THR A 120 -11.19 5.25 -9.84
N PHE A 121 -12.35 4.61 -9.95
CA PHE A 121 -13.05 3.99 -8.84
C PHE A 121 -13.03 2.48 -8.99
N ALA A 122 -12.46 1.76 -8.02
CA ALA A 122 -12.42 0.29 -8.04
C ALA A 122 -13.81 -0.32 -7.80
N LYS A 123 -14.65 0.35 -7.02
CA LYS A 123 -16.01 -0.08 -6.64
C LYS A 123 -16.88 1.15 -6.34
N PRO A 124 -18.22 1.02 -6.36
CA PRO A 124 -19.12 2.05 -5.86
C PRO A 124 -18.78 2.41 -4.42
N LEU A 125 -18.82 3.70 -4.12
CA LEU A 125 -18.45 4.26 -2.83
C LEU A 125 -19.66 4.40 -1.90
N ASP A 126 -19.41 4.25 -0.62
CA ASP A 126 -20.35 4.67 0.41
C ASP A 126 -20.32 6.20 0.56
N MET A 127 -21.43 6.80 0.92
CA MET A 127 -21.54 8.26 1.13
C MET A 127 -20.54 8.77 2.18
N GLN A 128 -20.22 7.92 3.16
CA GLN A 128 -19.21 8.17 4.18
C GLN A 128 -18.51 6.88 4.55
N GLU A 129 -17.17 6.90 4.58
CA GLU A 129 -16.36 5.74 4.88
C GLU A 129 -15.02 6.14 5.52
N GLU A 130 -14.60 5.40 6.54
CA GLU A 130 -13.25 5.52 7.09
C GLU A 130 -12.27 4.83 6.13
N VAL A 131 -11.35 5.60 5.58
CA VAL A 131 -10.36 5.13 4.59
C VAL A 131 -9.00 4.86 5.18
N LEU A 132 -8.72 5.44 6.35
CA LEU A 132 -7.47 5.24 7.07
C LEU A 132 -7.68 5.34 8.57
N THR A 133 -7.04 4.44 9.31
CA THR A 133 -6.86 4.54 10.76
C THR A 133 -5.42 4.23 11.09
N GLU A 134 -4.74 5.18 11.72
CA GLU A 134 -3.38 5.02 12.20
C GLU A 134 -3.30 5.22 13.72
N ARG A 135 -2.56 4.34 14.41
CA ARG A 135 -2.28 4.50 15.83
C ARG A 135 -1.16 5.53 16.01
N ILE A 136 -1.45 6.65 16.70
CA ILE A 136 -0.50 7.73 16.95
C ILE A 136 0.21 7.55 18.29
N SER A 137 -0.41 6.89 19.26
CA SER A 137 0.22 6.60 20.56
C SER A 137 -0.03 5.16 21.00
N LEU A 138 0.84 4.66 21.89
CA LEU A 138 0.71 3.30 22.44
C LEU A 138 -0.56 3.13 23.27
N VAL A 139 -1.06 4.22 23.87
CA VAL A 139 -2.08 4.07 24.90
C VAL A 139 -3.49 4.29 24.38
N PHE A 140 -3.82 5.31 23.55
CA PHE A 140 -5.24 5.57 23.27
C PHE A 140 -5.57 6.47 22.08
N LYS A 141 -4.58 7.02 21.32
CA LYS A 141 -4.88 7.96 20.24
C LYS A 141 -4.77 7.31 18.89
N LYS A 142 -5.84 7.40 18.10
CA LYS A 142 -5.87 7.01 16.69
C LYS A 142 -6.16 8.24 15.85
N LEU A 143 -5.40 8.39 14.79
CA LEU A 143 -5.72 9.29 13.70
C LEU A 143 -6.66 8.57 12.75
N ARG A 144 -7.77 9.21 12.40
CA ARG A 144 -8.73 8.69 11.44
C ARG A 144 -8.84 9.64 10.26
N VAL A 145 -9.00 9.07 9.08
CA VAL A 145 -9.35 9.81 7.87
C VAL A 145 -10.65 9.22 7.34
N VAL A 146 -11.67 10.06 7.23
CA VAL A 146 -12.98 9.71 6.71
C VAL A 146 -13.18 10.40 5.39
N ARG A 147 -13.51 9.61 4.35
CA ARG A 147 -13.96 10.11 3.07
C ARG A 147 -15.47 10.27 3.08
N MET A 148 -15.95 11.41 2.59
CA MET A 148 -17.35 11.71 2.36
C MET A 148 -17.54 12.08 0.89
N VAL A 149 -18.72 11.82 0.35
CA VAL A 149 -19.05 12.15 -1.04
C VAL A 149 -20.05 13.30 -1.09
N ASP A 150 -19.64 14.45 -1.62
CA ASP A 150 -20.52 15.53 -1.99
C ASP A 150 -21.03 15.27 -3.43
N ALA A 151 -22.08 14.48 -3.53
CA ALA A 151 -22.64 14.07 -4.82
C ALA A 151 -23.13 15.25 -5.70
N PRO A 152 -23.79 16.29 -5.16
CA PRO A 152 -24.20 17.46 -5.95
C PRO A 152 -23.03 18.19 -6.62
N ARG A 153 -21.85 18.20 -5.98
CA ARG A 153 -20.65 18.88 -6.51
C ARG A 153 -19.67 17.91 -7.16
N ASN A 154 -19.97 16.61 -7.20
CA ASN A 154 -19.09 15.55 -7.67
C ASN A 154 -17.69 15.65 -7.06
N THR A 155 -17.63 15.75 -5.73
CA THR A 155 -16.41 16.07 -4.99
C THR A 155 -16.21 15.06 -3.85
N LEU A 156 -14.97 14.62 -3.69
CA LEU A 156 -14.56 13.80 -2.54
C LEU A 156 -14.03 14.72 -1.44
N VAL A 157 -14.58 14.57 -0.24
CA VAL A 157 -14.21 15.35 0.94
C VAL A 157 -13.54 14.41 1.94
N TYR A 158 -12.36 14.78 2.40
CA TYR A 158 -11.59 14.02 3.39
C TYR A 158 -11.48 14.81 4.67
N LEU A 159 -11.91 14.20 5.75
CA LEU A 159 -11.86 14.73 7.11
C LEU A 159 -10.86 13.91 7.93
N THR A 160 -9.87 14.55 8.51
CA THR A 160 -9.01 13.92 9.52
C THR A 160 -9.35 14.42 10.91
N TYR A 161 -9.34 13.51 11.87
CA TYR A 161 -9.48 13.81 13.29
C TYR A 161 -8.77 12.75 14.12
N SER A 162 -8.50 13.05 15.38
CA SER A 162 -7.94 12.08 16.32
C SER A 162 -8.94 11.73 17.41
N ASP A 163 -9.03 10.44 17.76
CA ASP A 163 -9.85 10.01 18.90
C ASP A 163 -9.34 10.68 20.18
N ARG A 164 -10.24 11.25 20.96
CA ARG A 164 -9.99 11.75 22.31
C ARG A 164 -10.77 10.91 23.32
N LEU A 165 -10.09 10.58 24.43
CA LEU A 165 -10.73 9.93 25.57
C LEU A 165 -11.32 10.93 26.57
N ILE A 166 -11.11 12.23 26.36
CA ILE A 166 -11.54 13.32 27.27
C ILE A 166 -12.67 14.07 26.60
N GLU A 167 -13.59 14.60 27.38
CA GLU A 167 -14.72 15.41 26.92
C GLU A 167 -14.30 16.55 25.97
N GLY A 168 -15.10 16.78 24.93
CA GLY A 168 -14.90 17.82 23.94
C GLY A 168 -14.74 17.29 22.52
N SER A 169 -14.93 18.16 21.52
CA SER A 169 -14.75 17.84 20.12
C SER A 169 -13.27 17.65 19.80
N PRO A 170 -12.90 16.61 19.03
CA PRO A 170 -11.52 16.42 18.60
C PRO A 170 -11.08 17.52 17.63
N GLN A 171 -9.80 17.83 17.65
CA GLN A 171 -9.16 18.63 16.60
C GLN A 171 -9.34 17.92 15.25
N ASN A 172 -9.70 18.69 14.25
CA ASN A 172 -9.99 18.16 12.93
C ASN A 172 -9.48 19.08 11.81
N SER A 173 -9.34 18.52 10.63
CA SER A 173 -8.97 19.26 9.42
C SER A 173 -9.68 18.62 8.23
N VAL A 174 -10.08 19.41 7.25
CA VAL A 174 -10.84 18.97 6.08
C VAL A 174 -10.18 19.45 4.81
N THR A 175 -10.25 18.62 3.77
CA THR A 175 -9.83 18.94 2.41
C THR A 175 -10.81 18.34 1.40
N ALA A 176 -10.87 18.90 0.20
CA ALA A 176 -11.78 18.45 -0.85
C ALA A 176 -11.04 18.30 -2.17
N VAL A 177 -11.35 17.24 -2.89
CA VAL A 177 -10.81 16.95 -4.23
C VAL A 177 -11.97 16.87 -5.20
N PRO A 178 -12.14 17.85 -6.09
CA PRO A 178 -13.17 17.81 -7.12
C PRO A 178 -12.83 16.70 -8.13
N VAL A 179 -13.84 15.97 -8.55
CA VAL A 179 -13.76 14.96 -9.62
C VAL A 179 -14.37 15.55 -10.87
N ASP A 180 -13.75 15.29 -12.01
CA ASP A 180 -14.29 15.75 -13.30
C ASP A 180 -15.77 15.32 -13.44
N ARG A 181 -16.63 16.24 -13.86
CA ARG A 181 -18.06 15.98 -14.05
C ARG A 181 -18.37 14.94 -15.12
N ALA A 182 -17.44 14.73 -16.07
CA ALA A 182 -17.53 13.64 -17.03
C ALA A 182 -17.33 12.26 -16.38
N ASN A 183 -16.66 12.21 -15.23
CA ASN A 183 -16.41 10.99 -14.43
C ASN A 183 -17.23 11.07 -13.14
N LYS A 184 -18.51 10.68 -13.21
CA LYS A 184 -19.37 10.71 -12.02
C LYS A 184 -18.89 9.71 -10.97
N ILE A 185 -18.89 10.14 -9.72
CA ILE A 185 -18.57 9.29 -8.57
C ILE A 185 -19.67 8.21 -8.45
N PRO A 186 -19.31 6.91 -8.58
CA PRO A 186 -20.28 5.83 -8.43
C PRO A 186 -20.63 5.64 -6.94
N LEU A 187 -21.91 5.70 -6.62
CA LEU A 187 -22.45 5.50 -5.28
C LEU A 187 -23.14 4.15 -5.17
N LYS A 188 -23.13 3.56 -3.95
CA LYS A 188 -23.94 2.40 -3.60
C LYS A 188 -25.40 2.75 -3.42
#